data_b2bd8b52b23d7f4bd7c2472bbccb204d
#
_entry.id   b2bd8b52b23d7f4bd7c2472bbccb204d
#
_cell.length_a   1.000
_cell.length_b   1.000
_cell.length_c   1.000
_cell.angle_alpha   90.00
_cell.angle_beta   90.00
_cell.angle_gamma   90.00
#
_symmetry.space_group_name_H-M   'P 1'
#
loop_
_entity.id
_entity.type
_entity.pdbx_description
1 polymer ?
#
loop_
_entity_poly.entity_id
_entity_poly.type
_entity_poly.pdbx_seq_one_letter_code
_entity_poly.pdbx_strand_id
1 'polypeptide(L)'
;MYGVRERLERIAQSVTEETGYSALPSVRFAGGHYRALVIAPATANSVAKFSLGIADSLASSFFAQAGKSKVPAFILPTDLEPEMVTRTSSGRLIPVYPRPVDLWHLERLKDFTDVRLCLSPEELLENLRLLP
;
A
#
# COMPACT_ATOMS: atom_id res chain seq x y z
N MET A 1 -8.01 1.51 11.35
CA MET A 1 -7.35 2.40 10.38
C MET A 1 -7.90 3.82 10.33
N TYR A 2 -8.93 4.10 11.10
CA TYR A 2 -9.45 5.46 11.21
C TYR A 2 -8.38 6.43 11.74
N GLY A 3 -8.28 7.60 11.15
CA GLY A 3 -7.28 8.61 11.51
C GLY A 3 -5.94 8.53 10.78
N VAL A 4 -5.63 7.44 10.09
CA VAL A 4 -4.40 7.33 9.29
C VAL A 4 -4.44 8.31 8.12
N ARG A 5 -5.58 8.42 7.44
CA ARG A 5 -5.77 9.35 6.33
C ARG A 5 -5.46 10.80 6.76
N GLU A 6 -6.09 11.26 7.84
CA GLU A 6 -5.89 12.63 8.35
C GLU A 6 -4.43 12.91 8.73
N ARG A 7 -3.76 11.90 9.30
CA ARG A 7 -2.33 11.99 9.64
C ARG A 7 -1.46 12.04 8.40
N LEU A 8 -1.78 11.26 7.37
CA LEU A 8 -1.07 11.27 6.08
C LEU A 8 -1.29 12.58 5.33
N GLU A 9 -2.50 13.13 5.33
CA GLU A 9 -2.82 14.39 4.67
C GLU A 9 -2.00 15.58 5.20
N ARG A 10 -1.55 15.52 6.47
CA ARG A 10 -0.69 16.55 7.05
C ARG A 10 0.74 16.55 6.54
N ILE A 11 1.21 15.41 6.04
CA ILE A 11 2.61 15.23 5.61
C ILE A 11 2.74 14.87 4.14
N ALA A 12 1.67 14.44 3.51
CA ALA A 12 1.67 14.02 2.12
C ALA A 12 1.44 15.22 1.19
N GLN A 13 2.14 15.20 0.07
CA GLN A 13 1.96 16.18 -1.00
C GLN A 13 0.59 16.02 -1.67
N SER A 14 0.13 14.79 -1.79
CA SER A 14 -1.21 14.47 -2.28
C SER A 14 -1.70 13.15 -1.70
N VAL A 15 -3.00 13.05 -1.46
CA VAL A 15 -3.67 11.81 -1.05
C VAL A 15 -4.77 11.52 -2.06
N THR A 16 -4.74 10.32 -2.65
CA THR A 16 -5.71 9.89 -3.65
C THR A 16 -6.39 8.62 -3.18
N GLU A 17 -7.70 8.60 -3.22
CA GLU A 17 -8.49 7.40 -2.98
C GLU A 17 -8.86 6.73 -4.29
N GLU A 18 -8.84 5.42 -4.29
CA GLU A 18 -9.27 4.64 -5.45
C GLU A 18 -10.80 4.58 -5.48
N THR A 19 -11.38 5.40 -6.34
CA THR A 19 -12.82 5.37 -6.65
C THR A 19 -13.10 4.77 -8.02
N GLY A 20 -12.06 4.47 -8.77
CA GLY A 20 -12.07 3.91 -10.12
C GLY A 20 -10.69 3.95 -10.74
N TYR A 21 -10.53 3.32 -11.88
CA TYR A 21 -9.25 3.33 -12.59
C TYR A 21 -8.97 4.69 -13.23
N SER A 22 -7.77 5.22 -12.97
CA SER A 22 -7.21 6.36 -13.68
C SER A 22 -5.69 6.22 -13.81
N ALA A 23 -5.19 6.26 -15.03
CA ALA A 23 -3.75 6.16 -15.32
C ALA A 23 -3.02 7.52 -15.28
N LEU A 24 -3.77 8.62 -15.32
CA LEU A 24 -3.18 9.98 -15.47
C LEU A 24 -2.20 10.36 -14.37
N PRO A 25 -2.49 10.15 -13.07
CA PRO A 25 -1.55 10.52 -12.02
C PRO A 25 -0.25 9.73 -12.04
N SER A 26 -0.23 8.51 -12.60
CA SER A 26 0.97 7.66 -12.61
C SER A 26 2.13 8.26 -13.40
N VAL A 27 1.85 9.06 -14.42
CA VAL A 27 2.85 9.73 -15.26
C VAL A 27 3.71 10.71 -14.45
N ARG A 28 3.19 11.27 -13.36
CA ARG A 28 3.90 12.23 -12.51
C ARG A 28 5.10 11.61 -11.79
N PHE A 29 5.12 10.30 -11.60
CA PHE A 29 6.29 9.62 -11.03
C PHE A 29 7.52 9.75 -11.92
N ALA A 30 7.35 9.64 -13.22
CA ALA A 30 8.43 9.78 -14.17
C ALA A 30 9.03 11.21 -14.19
N GLY A 31 8.24 12.21 -13.87
CA GLY A 31 8.66 13.61 -13.81
C GLY A 31 9.35 14.04 -12.51
N GLY A 32 9.54 13.15 -11.56
CA GLY A 32 10.19 13.47 -10.28
C GLY A 32 9.34 14.32 -9.33
N HIS A 33 8.01 14.35 -9.51
CA HIS A 33 7.12 15.13 -8.67
C HIS A 33 6.92 14.56 -7.26
N TYR A 34 7.16 13.25 -7.09
CA TYR A 34 6.90 12.56 -5.83
C TYR A 34 8.19 11.98 -5.24
N ARG A 35 8.36 12.14 -3.94
CA ARG A 35 9.48 11.60 -3.18
C ARG A 35 9.22 10.19 -2.67
N ALA A 36 7.98 9.81 -2.54
CA ALA A 36 7.55 8.50 -2.07
C ALA A 36 6.13 8.21 -2.53
N LEU A 37 5.81 6.92 -2.66
CA LEU A 37 4.45 6.42 -2.80
C LEU A 37 4.04 5.78 -1.48
N VAL A 38 2.84 6.07 -1.02
CA VAL A 38 2.24 5.41 0.15
C VAL A 38 0.96 4.73 -0.28
N ILE A 39 0.83 3.45 0.01
CA ILE A 39 -0.41 2.69 -0.20
C ILE A 39 -0.86 2.15 1.16
N ALA A 40 -1.89 2.78 1.72
CA ALA A 40 -2.37 2.51 3.06
C ALA A 40 -3.90 2.69 3.15
N PRO A 41 -4.66 1.62 3.33
CA PRO A 41 -4.24 0.22 3.41
C PRO A 41 -4.02 -0.43 2.03
N ALA A 42 -3.21 -1.48 2.00
CA ALA A 42 -3.06 -2.36 0.85
C ALA A 42 -3.73 -3.71 1.14
N THR A 43 -4.73 -4.05 0.35
CA THR A 43 -5.42 -5.33 0.48
C THR A 43 -4.56 -6.48 -0.07
N ALA A 44 -4.88 -7.72 0.31
CA ALA A 44 -4.21 -8.91 -0.22
C ALA A 44 -4.23 -8.96 -1.76
N ASN A 45 -5.33 -8.53 -2.38
CA ASN A 45 -5.42 -8.42 -3.83
C ASN A 45 -4.41 -7.44 -4.41
N SER A 46 -4.27 -6.25 -3.81
CA SER A 46 -3.28 -5.26 -4.23
C SER A 46 -1.85 -5.78 -4.05
N VAL A 47 -1.56 -6.37 -2.91
CA VAL A 47 -0.25 -6.98 -2.62
C VAL A 47 0.11 -8.06 -3.64
N ALA A 48 -0.85 -8.92 -4.00
CA ALA A 48 -0.66 -9.93 -5.03
C ALA A 48 -0.31 -9.29 -6.39
N LYS A 49 -1.03 -8.26 -6.79
CA LYS A 49 -0.75 -7.53 -8.04
C LYS A 49 0.64 -6.91 -8.04
N PHE A 50 1.04 -6.27 -6.94
CA PHE A 50 2.36 -5.68 -6.80
C PHE A 50 3.46 -6.72 -6.98
N SER A 51 3.33 -7.86 -6.29
CA SER A 51 4.34 -8.92 -6.33
C SER A 51 4.45 -9.60 -7.69
N LEU A 52 3.40 -9.59 -8.48
CA LEU A 52 3.34 -10.21 -9.82
C LEU A 52 3.56 -9.21 -10.96
N GLY A 53 3.66 -7.92 -10.67
CA GLY A 53 3.83 -6.89 -11.70
C GLY A 53 2.57 -6.58 -12.49
N ILE A 54 1.39 -6.84 -11.93
CA ILE A 54 0.10 -6.54 -12.56
C ILE A 54 -0.27 -5.08 -12.26
N ALA A 55 -0.55 -4.30 -13.31
CA ALA A 55 -0.86 -2.88 -13.22
C ALA A 55 -2.19 -2.56 -13.89
N ASP A 56 -3.29 -2.97 -13.26
CA ASP A 56 -4.66 -2.85 -13.78
C ASP A 56 -5.62 -2.11 -12.85
N SER A 57 -5.11 -1.56 -11.75
CA SER A 57 -5.86 -0.71 -10.82
C SER A 57 -5.07 0.58 -10.58
N LEU A 58 -5.70 1.57 -9.92
CA LEU A 58 -5.01 2.80 -9.57
C LEU A 58 -3.77 2.51 -8.71
N ALA A 59 -3.93 1.74 -7.64
CA ALA A 59 -2.83 1.40 -6.74
C ALA A 59 -1.71 0.62 -7.44
N SER A 60 -2.05 -0.39 -8.23
CA SER A 60 -1.05 -1.20 -8.93
C SER A 60 -0.35 -0.44 -10.05
N SER A 61 -1.04 0.48 -10.72
CA SER A 61 -0.43 1.36 -11.70
C SER A 61 0.55 2.34 -11.06
N PHE A 62 0.19 2.92 -9.92
CA PHE A 62 1.09 3.79 -9.16
C PHE A 62 2.31 3.04 -8.67
N PHE A 63 2.11 1.84 -8.14
CA PHE A 63 3.20 0.99 -7.68
C PHE A 63 4.18 0.67 -8.81
N ALA A 64 3.68 0.30 -9.98
CA ALA A 64 4.50 0.02 -11.15
C ALA A 64 5.30 1.25 -11.61
N GLN A 65 4.67 2.41 -11.66
CA GLN A 65 5.33 3.65 -12.08
C GLN A 65 6.35 4.13 -11.04
N ALA A 66 6.05 4.01 -9.75
CA ALA A 66 7.01 4.32 -8.70
C ALA A 66 8.27 3.46 -8.82
N GLY A 67 8.11 2.14 -9.04
CA GLY A 67 9.23 1.23 -9.24
C GLY A 67 10.08 1.57 -10.46
N LYS A 68 9.44 1.89 -11.59
CA LYS A 68 10.15 2.32 -12.81
C LYS A 68 10.91 3.64 -12.64
N SER A 69 10.43 4.50 -11.76
CA SER A 69 11.02 5.82 -11.50
C SER A 69 11.96 5.81 -10.28
N LYS A 70 12.18 4.66 -9.66
CA LYS A 70 12.98 4.49 -8.43
C LYS A 70 12.48 5.35 -7.27
N VAL A 71 11.17 5.56 -7.20
CA VAL A 71 10.51 6.23 -6.10
C VAL A 71 10.16 5.18 -5.03
N PRO A 72 10.59 5.35 -3.77
CA PRO A 72 10.31 4.36 -2.73
C PRO A 72 8.81 4.25 -2.47
N ALA A 73 8.34 3.01 -2.31
CA ALA A 73 6.96 2.69 -1.99
C ALA A 73 6.85 2.13 -0.57
N PHE A 74 5.98 2.73 0.22
CA PHE A 74 5.65 2.31 1.58
C PHE A 74 4.26 1.68 1.57
N ILE A 75 4.19 0.42 1.94
CA ILE A 75 2.97 -0.38 1.87
C ILE A 75 2.53 -0.76 3.28
N LEU A 76 1.28 -0.47 3.60
CA LEU A 76 0.66 -0.90 4.85
C LEU A 76 -0.38 -1.99 4.54
N PRO A 77 0.03 -3.28 4.57
CA PRO A 77 -0.89 -4.38 4.26
C PRO A 77 -1.94 -4.58 5.36
N THR A 78 -3.10 -5.08 4.98
CA THR A 78 -4.19 -5.40 5.93
C THR A 78 -4.11 -6.82 6.47
N ASP A 79 -3.61 -7.75 5.67
CA ASP A 79 -3.64 -9.19 5.97
C ASP A 79 -2.24 -9.67 6.39
N LEU A 80 -1.83 -9.27 7.60
CA LEU A 80 -0.47 -9.49 8.11
C LEU A 80 -0.33 -10.72 8.99
N GLU A 81 -1.41 -11.12 9.66
CA GLU A 81 -1.38 -12.15 10.69
C GLU A 81 -2.12 -13.40 10.23
N PRO A 82 -1.69 -14.59 10.69
CA PRO A 82 -2.34 -15.85 10.35
C PRO A 82 -3.82 -15.93 10.76
N GLU A 83 -4.22 -15.16 11.76
CA GLU A 83 -5.59 -15.08 12.22
C GLU A 83 -5.94 -13.62 12.53
N MET A 84 -7.02 -13.15 11.94
CA MET A 84 -7.53 -11.79 12.12
C MET A 84 -9.02 -11.83 12.43
N VAL A 85 -9.52 -10.80 13.10
CA VAL A 85 -10.94 -10.61 13.35
C VAL A 85 -11.41 -9.38 12.60
N THR A 86 -12.45 -9.53 11.81
CA THR A 86 -13.08 -8.40 11.11
C THR A 86 -14.53 -8.23 11.57
N ARG A 87 -15.03 -7.01 11.43
CA ARG A 87 -16.40 -6.66 11.76
C ARG A 87 -17.22 -6.60 10.47
N THR A 88 -18.33 -7.34 10.44
CA THR A 88 -19.29 -7.27 9.34
C THR A 88 -20.08 -5.98 9.39
N SER A 89 -20.80 -5.66 8.31
CA SER A 89 -21.71 -4.51 8.24
C SER A 89 -22.82 -4.54 9.32
N SER A 90 -23.17 -5.73 9.81
CA SER A 90 -24.14 -5.92 10.93
C SER A 90 -23.49 -5.78 12.31
N GLY A 91 -22.19 -5.51 12.40
CA GLY A 91 -21.46 -5.39 13.65
C GLY A 91 -20.94 -6.69 14.24
N ARG A 92 -21.18 -7.83 13.58
CA ARG A 92 -20.72 -9.14 14.02
C ARG A 92 -19.21 -9.31 13.78
N LEU A 93 -18.49 -9.82 14.78
CA LEU A 93 -17.08 -10.17 14.66
C LEU A 93 -16.95 -11.58 14.06
N ILE A 94 -16.16 -11.69 13.01
CA ILE A 94 -15.85 -12.98 12.38
C ILE A 94 -14.33 -13.15 12.23
N PRO A 95 -13.79 -14.37 12.42
CA PRO A 95 -12.40 -14.63 12.14
C PRO A 95 -12.15 -14.64 10.62
N VAL A 96 -11.01 -14.12 10.21
CA VAL A 96 -10.55 -14.11 8.81
C VAL A 96 -9.13 -14.63 8.78
N TYR A 97 -8.87 -15.53 7.86
CA TYR A 97 -7.57 -16.17 7.72
C TYR A 97 -6.97 -15.81 6.35
N PRO A 98 -5.80 -15.19 6.30
CA PRO A 98 -5.11 -15.02 5.03
C PRO A 98 -4.76 -16.39 4.46
N ARG A 99 -4.88 -16.51 3.15
CA ARG A 99 -4.50 -17.75 2.46
C ARG A 99 -2.96 -17.86 2.43
N PRO A 100 -2.40 -19.08 2.34
CA PRO A 100 -0.95 -19.24 2.17
C PRO A 100 -0.38 -18.42 1.01
N VAL A 101 -1.14 -18.30 -0.09
CA VAL A 101 -0.73 -17.49 -1.25
C VAL A 101 -0.65 -15.99 -0.92
N ASP A 102 -1.50 -15.49 -0.04
CA ASP A 102 -1.49 -14.07 0.37
C ASP A 102 -0.21 -13.77 1.17
N LEU A 103 0.17 -14.66 2.08
CA LEU A 103 1.40 -14.56 2.86
C LEU A 103 2.65 -14.70 1.97
N TRP A 104 2.58 -15.57 0.96
CA TRP A 104 3.67 -15.71 -0.01
C TRP A 104 3.89 -14.42 -0.81
N HIS A 105 2.84 -13.74 -1.23
CA HIS A 105 2.96 -12.45 -1.92
C HIS A 105 3.57 -11.36 -1.02
N LEU A 106 3.23 -11.33 0.26
CA LEU A 106 3.85 -10.43 1.23
C LEU A 106 5.35 -10.66 1.35
N GLU A 107 5.75 -11.91 1.53
CA GLU A 107 7.18 -12.27 1.63
C GLU A 107 7.94 -11.88 0.36
N ARG A 108 7.34 -12.10 -0.81
CA ARG A 108 7.94 -11.72 -2.08
C ARG A 108 8.21 -10.22 -2.18
N LEU A 109 7.30 -9.37 -1.68
CA LEU A 109 7.49 -7.91 -1.72
C LEU A 109 8.68 -7.44 -0.86
N LYS A 110 9.07 -8.18 0.16
CA LYS A 110 10.24 -7.83 0.98
C LYS A 110 11.54 -7.82 0.20
N ASP A 111 11.61 -8.57 -0.89
CA ASP A 111 12.79 -8.65 -1.76
C ASP A 111 12.87 -7.51 -2.79
N PHE A 112 11.83 -6.69 -2.90
CA PHE A 112 11.80 -5.56 -3.82
C PHE A 112 12.65 -4.40 -3.28
N THR A 113 13.58 -3.88 -4.07
CA THR A 113 14.60 -2.92 -3.64
C THR A 113 14.02 -1.64 -3.04
N ASP A 114 13.04 -1.05 -3.70
CA ASP A 114 12.47 0.25 -3.31
C ASP A 114 11.11 0.10 -2.62
N VAL A 115 10.85 -1.04 -2.01
CA VAL A 115 9.59 -1.33 -1.31
C VAL A 115 9.84 -1.56 0.16
N ARG A 116 9.04 -0.93 1.00
CA ARG A 116 9.03 -1.12 2.43
C ARG A 116 7.65 -1.48 2.93
N LEU A 117 7.53 -2.66 3.54
CA LEU A 117 6.31 -3.07 4.23
C LEU A 117 6.32 -2.46 5.63
N CYS A 118 5.24 -1.79 5.98
CA CYS A 118 5.01 -1.25 7.32
C CYS A 118 3.95 -2.10 8.01
N LEU A 119 4.21 -2.50 9.25
CA LEU A 119 3.35 -3.41 10.00
C LEU A 119 2.27 -2.68 10.79
N SER A 120 2.43 -1.37 10.95
CA SER A 120 1.47 -0.53 11.66
C SER A 120 1.43 0.88 11.07
N PRO A 121 0.34 1.65 11.30
CA PRO A 121 0.28 3.05 10.92
C PRO A 121 1.39 3.90 11.55
N GLU A 122 1.77 3.60 12.78
CA GLU A 122 2.84 4.28 13.52
C GLU A 122 4.19 4.06 12.84
N GLU A 123 4.49 2.82 12.46
CA GLU A 123 5.72 2.49 11.73
C GLU A 123 5.76 3.18 10.36
N LEU A 124 4.65 3.21 9.64
CA LEU A 124 4.53 3.94 8.38
C LEU A 124 4.87 5.41 8.54
N LEU A 125 4.28 6.08 9.52
CA LEU A 125 4.51 7.51 9.77
C LEU A 125 5.95 7.78 10.20
N GLU A 126 6.52 6.93 11.02
CA GLU A 126 7.92 7.04 11.44
C GLU A 126 8.87 6.91 10.25
N ASN A 127 8.66 5.91 9.39
CA ASN A 127 9.47 5.73 8.19
C ASN A 127 9.36 6.93 7.23
N LEU A 128 8.18 7.52 7.08
CA LEU A 128 7.99 8.70 6.24
C LEU A 128 8.72 9.93 6.78
N ARG A 129 8.79 10.10 8.09
CA ARG A 129 9.54 11.19 8.73
C ARG A 129 11.04 11.09 8.50
N LEU A 130 11.57 9.90 8.27
CA LEU A 130 12.99 9.65 8.01
C LEU A 130 13.39 9.90 6.55
N LEU A 131 12.45 10.18 5.66
CA LEU A 131 12.77 10.52 4.27
C LEU A 131 13.57 11.81 4.20
N PRO A 132 14.65 11.85 3.37
CA PRO A 132 15.45 13.05 3.18
C PRO A 132 14.73 14.20 2.51
#